data_8c728203d75b4fb2c45c441047ae0480
#
_entry.id   8c728203d75b4fb2c45c441047ae0480
#
_cell.length_a   1.000
_cell.length_b   1.000
_cell.length_c   1.000
_cell.angle_alpha   90.00
_cell.angle_beta   90.00
_cell.angle_gamma   90.00
#
_symmetry.space_group_name_H-M   'P 1'
#
loop_
_entity.id
_entity.type
_entity.pdbx_description
1 polymer ?
#
loop_
_entity_poly.entity_id
_entity_poly.type
_entity_poly.pdbx_seq_one_letter_code
_entity_poly.pdbx_strand_id
1 'polypeptide(L)'
;QQAMEIYDSLRVSKKNAQAAYRLAEVQFRMLGDLDGAFYLYQEAFKHGNSKNLRIDAGLGMVDIYIAKGDLEAAEKKCAELIHQAPNVLEYQIKTAQILFYQGEFDQTESRLGEIIEKIPMDDFTVNDILDVMAVLIGFRHNQDEFPEFAKIQLNIQQNKRTEALDKLETLFDSNEIYIADMCRYQHAWLTFLQDETDSTKIQLSKIVNETIFRELAHIFHAEILDYI
;
A
#
# COMPACT_ATOMS: atom_id res chain seq x y z
N GLN A 1 -4.25 24.28 -0.32
CA GLN A 1 -3.96 25.26 0.73
C GLN A 1 -5.20 25.55 1.57
N GLN A 2 -6.32 25.96 0.98
CA GLN A 2 -7.56 26.32 1.70
C GLN A 2 -8.12 25.17 2.58
N ALA A 3 -8.09 23.93 2.09
CA ALA A 3 -8.52 22.76 2.87
C ALA A 3 -7.65 22.53 4.12
N MET A 4 -6.34 22.75 4.01
CA MET A 4 -5.41 22.62 5.15
C MET A 4 -5.70 23.66 6.22
N GLU A 5 -5.95 24.91 5.85
CA GLU A 5 -6.29 25.98 6.78
C GLU A 5 -7.58 25.68 7.55
N ILE A 6 -8.58 25.10 6.85
CA ILE A 6 -9.85 24.67 7.47
C ILE A 6 -9.60 23.55 8.48
N TYR A 7 -8.86 22.49 8.08
CA TYR A 7 -8.58 21.36 8.99
C TYR A 7 -7.75 21.79 10.19
N ASP A 8 -6.75 22.65 10.00
CA ASP A 8 -5.92 23.13 11.11
C ASP A 8 -6.74 24.01 12.10
N SER A 9 -7.59 24.87 11.58
CA SER A 9 -8.54 25.64 12.40
C SER A 9 -9.48 24.76 13.22
N LEU A 10 -10.03 23.70 12.61
CA LEU A 10 -10.90 22.73 13.29
C LEU A 10 -10.14 21.92 14.35
N ARG A 11 -8.90 21.53 14.03
CA ARG A 11 -8.02 20.79 14.94
C ARG A 11 -7.75 21.61 16.20
N VAL A 12 -7.29 22.85 16.03
CA VAL A 12 -6.90 23.74 17.12
C VAL A 12 -8.11 24.18 17.95
N SER A 13 -9.17 24.68 17.30
CA SER A 13 -10.31 25.30 17.98
C SER A 13 -11.21 24.28 18.70
N LYS A 14 -11.32 23.06 18.18
CA LYS A 14 -12.25 22.03 18.67
C LYS A 14 -11.56 20.75 19.17
N LYS A 15 -10.24 20.68 19.19
CA LYS A 15 -9.45 19.46 19.45
C LYS A 15 -9.98 18.27 18.62
N ASN A 16 -10.24 18.49 17.36
CA ASN A 16 -10.91 17.53 16.49
C ASN A 16 -9.88 16.53 15.94
N ALA A 17 -9.86 15.33 16.49
CA ALA A 17 -8.98 14.25 16.05
C ALA A 17 -9.19 13.82 14.59
N GLN A 18 -10.43 13.92 14.07
CA GLN A 18 -10.70 13.65 12.65
C GLN A 18 -10.05 14.71 11.75
N ALA A 19 -10.04 15.98 12.17
CA ALA A 19 -9.36 17.04 11.43
C ALA A 19 -7.82 16.83 11.45
N ALA A 20 -7.26 16.42 12.59
CA ALA A 20 -5.85 16.06 12.69
C ALA A 20 -5.50 14.91 11.73
N TYR A 21 -6.30 13.85 11.70
CA TYR A 21 -6.11 12.73 10.76
C TYR A 21 -6.17 13.19 9.29
N ARG A 22 -7.18 13.98 8.91
CA ARG A 22 -7.29 14.47 7.52
C ARG A 22 -6.13 15.38 7.12
N LEU A 23 -5.63 16.20 8.05
CA LEU A 23 -4.47 17.03 7.80
C LEU A 23 -3.19 16.18 7.66
N ALA A 24 -3.05 15.12 8.47
CA ALA A 24 -1.97 14.16 8.35
C ALA A 24 -1.94 13.51 6.97
N GLU A 25 -3.10 13.05 6.45
CA GLU A 25 -3.22 12.49 5.10
C GLU A 25 -2.75 13.47 4.02
N VAL A 26 -3.14 14.75 4.13
CA VAL A 26 -2.70 15.78 3.18
C VAL A 26 -1.18 15.99 3.26
N GLN A 27 -0.63 16.11 4.47
CA GLN A 27 0.82 16.29 4.66
C GLN A 27 1.61 15.10 4.13
N PHE A 28 1.17 13.89 4.44
CA PHE A 28 1.83 12.67 3.99
C PHE A 28 1.76 12.48 2.48
N ARG A 29 0.53 12.45 1.92
CA ARG A 29 0.31 12.01 0.54
C ARG A 29 0.56 13.09 -0.51
N MET A 30 0.30 14.36 -0.14
CA MET A 30 0.35 15.47 -1.10
C MET A 30 1.61 16.34 -0.94
N LEU A 31 2.08 16.53 0.29
CA LEU A 31 3.20 17.43 0.56
C LEU A 31 4.52 16.69 0.85
N GLY A 32 4.47 15.40 1.18
CA GLY A 32 5.65 14.63 1.57
C GLY A 32 6.26 15.06 2.92
N ASP A 33 5.50 15.81 3.74
CA ASP A 33 5.93 16.21 5.10
C ASP A 33 5.70 15.04 6.07
N LEU A 34 6.66 14.12 6.11
CA LEU A 34 6.57 12.91 6.90
C LEU A 34 6.56 13.19 8.42
N ASP A 35 7.32 14.19 8.88
CA ASP A 35 7.42 14.50 10.31
C ASP A 35 6.15 15.21 10.81
N GLY A 36 5.65 16.17 10.04
CA GLY A 36 4.40 16.83 10.34
C GLY A 36 3.21 15.87 10.33
N ALA A 37 3.14 14.99 9.33
CA ALA A 37 2.11 13.95 9.24
C ALA A 37 2.18 12.99 10.43
N PHE A 38 3.36 12.53 10.83
CA PHE A 38 3.52 11.65 11.99
C PHE A 38 2.96 12.27 13.28
N TYR A 39 3.30 13.55 13.53
CA TYR A 39 2.78 14.27 14.69
C TYR A 39 1.25 14.35 14.68
N LEU A 40 0.65 14.63 13.54
CA LEU A 40 -0.81 14.72 13.39
C LEU A 40 -1.51 13.37 13.51
N TYR A 41 -0.93 12.28 12.98
CA TYR A 41 -1.43 10.93 13.22
C TYR A 41 -1.36 10.57 14.70
N GLN A 42 -0.26 10.93 15.40
CA GLN A 42 -0.14 10.72 16.84
C GLN A 42 -1.21 11.47 17.64
N GLU A 43 -1.50 12.72 17.26
CA GLU A 43 -2.59 13.51 17.84
C GLU A 43 -3.96 12.85 17.60
N ALA A 44 -4.21 12.43 16.34
CA ALA A 44 -5.44 11.73 15.98
C ALA A 44 -5.60 10.39 16.72
N PHE A 45 -4.53 9.62 16.85
CA PHE A 45 -4.52 8.37 17.60
C PHE A 45 -4.86 8.58 19.09
N LYS A 46 -4.23 9.56 19.70
CA LYS A 46 -4.38 9.87 21.14
C LYS A 46 -5.78 10.40 21.47
N HIS A 47 -6.36 11.21 20.62
CA HIS A 47 -7.63 11.92 20.87
C HIS A 47 -8.80 11.38 20.07
N GLY A 48 -8.61 10.32 19.26
CA GLY A 48 -9.64 9.71 18.44
C GLY A 48 -10.81 9.18 19.28
N ASN A 49 -12.01 9.59 18.90
CA ASN A 49 -13.26 9.23 19.58
C ASN A 49 -13.89 7.93 19.05
N SER A 50 -13.40 7.40 17.92
CA SER A 50 -13.82 6.12 17.39
C SER A 50 -12.68 5.11 17.32
N LYS A 51 -13.01 3.82 17.36
CA LYS A 51 -12.04 2.73 17.19
C LYS A 51 -11.35 2.83 15.83
N ASN A 52 -12.13 3.01 14.75
CA ASN A 52 -11.61 3.08 13.39
C ASN A 52 -10.63 4.24 13.21
N LEU A 53 -10.96 5.45 13.70
CA LEU A 53 -10.05 6.58 13.62
C LEU A 53 -8.71 6.31 14.31
N ARG A 54 -8.72 5.62 15.45
CA ARG A 54 -7.47 5.24 16.14
C ARG A 54 -6.69 4.18 15.37
N ILE A 55 -7.38 3.21 14.76
CA ILE A 55 -6.74 2.20 13.90
C ILE A 55 -6.08 2.89 12.71
N ASP A 56 -6.82 3.70 11.98
CA ASP A 56 -6.31 4.41 10.79
C ASP A 56 -5.11 5.31 11.13
N ALA A 57 -5.20 6.06 12.22
CA ALA A 57 -4.10 6.91 12.68
C ALA A 57 -2.87 6.08 13.13
N GLY A 58 -3.10 4.93 13.77
CA GLY A 58 -2.05 3.99 14.13
C GLY A 58 -1.32 3.45 12.91
N LEU A 59 -2.06 3.01 11.89
CA LEU A 59 -1.52 2.56 10.60
C LEU A 59 -0.78 3.69 9.89
N GLY A 60 -1.32 4.91 9.89
CA GLY A 60 -0.66 6.07 9.32
C GLY A 60 0.73 6.34 9.93
N MET A 61 0.89 6.16 11.26
CA MET A 61 2.22 6.25 11.89
C MET A 61 3.18 5.16 11.39
N VAL A 62 2.69 3.93 11.17
CA VAL A 62 3.50 2.84 10.59
C VAL A 62 3.89 3.16 9.16
N ASP A 63 2.94 3.65 8.35
CA ASP A 63 3.19 4.02 6.95
C ASP A 63 4.26 5.11 6.82
N ILE A 64 4.34 6.04 7.78
CA ILE A 64 5.41 7.03 7.83
C ILE A 64 6.79 6.37 8.02
N TYR A 65 6.92 5.37 8.90
CA TYR A 65 8.18 4.63 9.05
C TYR A 65 8.56 3.87 7.78
N ILE A 66 7.58 3.22 7.12
CA ILE A 66 7.79 2.55 5.83
C ILE A 66 8.26 3.57 4.77
N ALA A 67 7.61 4.73 4.69
CA ALA A 67 7.98 5.80 3.76
C ALA A 67 9.39 6.34 4.01
N LYS A 68 9.84 6.37 5.27
CA LYS A 68 11.21 6.72 5.65
C LYS A 68 12.22 5.61 5.36
N GLY A 69 11.78 4.40 5.03
CA GLY A 69 12.63 3.22 4.84
C GLY A 69 13.07 2.56 6.15
N ASP A 70 12.52 2.98 7.28
CA ASP A 70 12.82 2.41 8.60
C ASP A 70 11.85 1.27 8.93
N LEU A 71 12.08 0.12 8.30
CA LEU A 71 11.22 -1.06 8.47
C LEU A 71 11.29 -1.64 9.89
N GLU A 72 12.43 -1.48 10.59
CA GLU A 72 12.57 -1.91 11.98
C GLU A 72 11.66 -1.08 12.91
N ALA A 73 11.68 0.25 12.75
CA ALA A 73 10.78 1.13 13.50
C ALA A 73 9.30 0.88 13.15
N ALA A 74 8.99 0.58 11.88
CA ALA A 74 7.64 0.21 11.43
C ALA A 74 7.16 -1.07 12.14
N GLU A 75 7.97 -2.12 12.17
CA GLU A 75 7.67 -3.39 12.83
C GLU A 75 7.47 -3.20 14.34
N LYS A 76 8.39 -2.49 14.99
CA LYS A 76 8.26 -2.15 16.41
C LYS A 76 6.98 -1.41 16.71
N LYS A 77 6.60 -0.45 15.85
CA LYS A 77 5.35 0.29 16.01
C LYS A 77 4.13 -0.60 15.85
N CYS A 78 4.11 -1.51 14.88
CA CYS A 78 3.06 -2.52 14.75
C CYS A 78 2.95 -3.39 16.00
N ALA A 79 4.07 -3.86 16.55
CA ALA A 79 4.07 -4.66 17.78
C ALA A 79 3.47 -3.90 18.97
N GLU A 80 3.78 -2.61 19.13
CA GLU A 80 3.17 -1.75 20.15
C GLU A 80 1.65 -1.64 19.97
N LEU A 81 1.18 -1.46 18.73
CA LEU A 81 -0.24 -1.33 18.41
C LEU A 81 -0.98 -2.65 18.65
N ILE A 82 -0.40 -3.79 18.26
CA ILE A 82 -0.95 -5.12 18.51
C ILE A 82 -1.02 -5.41 20.03
N HIS A 83 0.01 -5.01 20.79
CA HIS A 83 -0.03 -5.18 22.24
C HIS A 83 -1.19 -4.39 22.89
N GLN A 84 -1.49 -3.20 22.39
CA GLN A 84 -2.60 -2.38 22.87
C GLN A 84 -3.98 -2.88 22.39
N ALA A 85 -4.05 -3.49 21.20
CA ALA A 85 -5.28 -3.93 20.59
C ALA A 85 -5.06 -5.23 19.77
N PRO A 86 -4.90 -6.39 20.44
CA PRO A 86 -4.51 -7.65 19.80
C PRO A 86 -5.53 -8.20 18.78
N ASN A 87 -6.78 -7.78 18.88
CA ASN A 87 -7.87 -8.22 18.00
C ASN A 87 -8.06 -7.30 16.76
N VAL A 88 -7.16 -6.34 16.52
CA VAL A 88 -7.18 -5.50 15.33
C VAL A 88 -6.39 -6.18 14.23
N LEU A 89 -7.11 -6.74 13.25
CA LEU A 89 -6.51 -7.51 12.16
C LEU A 89 -5.66 -6.64 11.24
N GLU A 90 -6.05 -5.40 11.03
CA GLU A 90 -5.33 -4.43 10.19
C GLU A 90 -3.89 -4.23 10.65
N TYR A 91 -3.61 -4.27 11.94
CA TYR A 91 -2.23 -4.22 12.47
C TYR A 91 -1.45 -5.51 12.18
N GLN A 92 -2.12 -6.66 12.22
CA GLN A 92 -1.49 -7.95 11.90
C GLN A 92 -1.18 -8.05 10.40
N ILE A 93 -2.10 -7.60 9.53
CA ILE A 93 -1.89 -7.50 8.08
C ILE A 93 -0.73 -6.56 7.76
N LYS A 94 -0.68 -5.40 8.43
CA LYS A 94 0.43 -4.44 8.27
C LYS A 94 1.77 -5.05 8.67
N THR A 95 1.82 -5.90 9.70
CA THR A 95 3.03 -6.64 10.08
C THR A 95 3.45 -7.61 8.97
N ALA A 96 2.51 -8.35 8.37
CA ALA A 96 2.82 -9.22 7.24
C ALA A 96 3.36 -8.42 6.03
N GLN A 97 2.81 -7.24 5.77
CA GLN A 97 3.31 -6.33 4.74
C GLN A 97 4.76 -5.86 5.00
N ILE A 98 5.09 -5.55 6.25
CA ILE A 98 6.45 -5.15 6.62
C ILE A 98 7.43 -6.33 6.43
N LEU A 99 7.07 -7.53 6.87
CA LEU A 99 7.85 -8.76 6.65
C LEU A 99 8.10 -9.02 5.16
N PHE A 100 7.09 -8.79 4.32
CA PHE A 100 7.24 -8.88 2.88
C PHE A 100 8.29 -7.89 2.35
N TYR A 101 8.28 -6.63 2.80
CA TYR A 101 9.28 -5.63 2.40
C TYR A 101 10.68 -5.94 2.91
N GLN A 102 10.80 -6.65 4.04
CA GLN A 102 12.06 -7.14 4.59
C GLN A 102 12.61 -8.37 3.84
N GLY A 103 11.80 -9.00 2.99
CA GLY A 103 12.15 -10.24 2.29
C GLY A 103 11.89 -11.51 3.09
N GLU A 104 11.17 -11.40 4.21
CA GLU A 104 10.83 -12.52 5.10
C GLU A 104 9.56 -13.24 4.60
N PHE A 105 9.66 -13.84 3.41
CA PHE A 105 8.48 -14.34 2.68
C PHE A 105 7.78 -15.52 3.36
N ASP A 106 8.52 -16.46 3.95
CA ASP A 106 7.95 -17.59 4.67
C ASP A 106 7.16 -17.12 5.90
N GLN A 107 7.70 -16.10 6.60
CA GLN A 107 7.02 -15.50 7.74
C GLN A 107 5.78 -14.71 7.30
N THR A 108 5.86 -14.02 6.14
CA THR A 108 4.72 -13.33 5.53
C THR A 108 3.58 -14.31 5.24
N GLU A 109 3.88 -15.42 4.55
CA GLU A 109 2.91 -16.46 4.21
C GLU A 109 2.27 -17.08 5.46
N SER A 110 3.10 -17.45 6.44
CA SER A 110 2.62 -18.01 7.70
C SER A 110 1.68 -17.04 8.43
N ARG A 111 2.05 -15.77 8.50
CA ARG A 111 1.24 -14.74 9.17
C ARG A 111 -0.09 -14.50 8.45
N LEU A 112 -0.09 -14.44 7.12
CA LEU A 112 -1.32 -14.27 6.35
C LEU A 112 -2.24 -15.50 6.48
N GLY A 113 -1.67 -16.72 6.49
CA GLY A 113 -2.42 -17.94 6.74
C GLY A 113 -3.13 -17.93 8.10
N GLU A 114 -2.41 -17.55 9.17
CA GLU A 114 -3.00 -17.41 10.52
C GLU A 114 -4.13 -16.37 10.58
N ILE A 115 -4.05 -15.33 9.76
CA ILE A 115 -5.08 -14.28 9.69
C ILE A 115 -6.32 -14.80 8.98
N ILE A 116 -6.16 -15.49 7.83
CA ILE A 116 -7.29 -16.06 7.06
C ILE A 116 -8.11 -17.05 7.92
N GLU A 117 -7.45 -17.86 8.74
CA GLU A 117 -8.16 -18.79 9.62
C GLU A 117 -9.08 -18.10 10.66
N LYS A 118 -8.84 -16.82 10.95
CA LYS A 118 -9.57 -16.05 11.96
C LYS A 118 -10.63 -15.11 11.38
N ILE A 119 -10.60 -14.87 10.08
CA ILE A 119 -11.53 -13.95 9.40
C ILE A 119 -12.71 -14.75 8.84
N PRO A 120 -13.96 -14.26 8.95
CA PRO A 120 -15.10 -14.83 8.23
C PRO A 120 -14.84 -14.80 6.72
N MET A 121 -15.22 -15.89 6.02
CA MET A 121 -14.97 -16.03 4.57
C MET A 121 -15.70 -15.01 3.70
N ASP A 122 -16.69 -14.30 4.22
CA ASP A 122 -17.43 -13.22 3.58
C ASP A 122 -16.87 -11.83 3.88
N ASP A 123 -15.76 -11.74 4.63
CA ASP A 123 -15.05 -10.49 4.84
C ASP A 123 -14.23 -10.11 3.59
N PHE A 124 -14.40 -8.88 3.12
CA PHE A 124 -13.69 -8.37 1.93
C PHE A 124 -12.15 -8.44 2.09
N THR A 125 -11.63 -8.34 3.30
CA THR A 125 -10.20 -8.43 3.61
C THR A 125 -9.60 -9.78 3.20
N VAL A 126 -10.42 -10.85 3.15
CA VAL A 126 -9.97 -12.18 2.67
C VAL A 126 -9.46 -12.10 1.24
N ASN A 127 -10.14 -11.38 0.35
CA ASN A 127 -9.73 -11.24 -1.03
C ASN A 127 -8.37 -10.54 -1.16
N ASP A 128 -8.17 -9.45 -0.41
CA ASP A 128 -6.89 -8.72 -0.41
C ASP A 128 -5.73 -9.61 0.06
N ILE A 129 -5.97 -10.45 1.07
CA ILE A 129 -4.97 -11.39 1.57
C ILE A 129 -4.69 -12.50 0.56
N LEU A 130 -5.74 -13.05 -0.08
CA LEU A 130 -5.59 -14.08 -1.11
C LEU A 130 -4.82 -13.57 -2.32
N ASP A 131 -5.00 -12.32 -2.72
CA ASP A 131 -4.23 -11.69 -3.79
C ASP A 131 -2.74 -11.62 -3.44
N VAL A 132 -2.40 -11.20 -2.21
CA VAL A 132 -1.01 -11.21 -1.75
C VAL A 132 -0.45 -12.65 -1.70
N MET A 133 -1.22 -13.61 -1.22
CA MET A 133 -0.80 -15.02 -1.20
C MET A 133 -0.61 -15.59 -2.61
N ALA A 134 -1.44 -15.20 -3.58
CA ALA A 134 -1.26 -15.59 -4.97
C ALA A 134 0.07 -15.09 -5.54
N VAL A 135 0.45 -13.85 -5.20
CA VAL A 135 1.76 -13.29 -5.54
C VAL A 135 2.89 -14.10 -4.90
N LEU A 136 2.81 -14.39 -3.60
CA LEU A 136 3.79 -15.20 -2.87
C LEU A 136 3.98 -16.58 -3.51
N ILE A 137 2.88 -17.23 -3.87
CA ILE A 137 2.88 -18.56 -4.52
C ILE A 137 3.47 -18.47 -5.93
N GLY A 138 3.11 -17.45 -6.71
CA GLY A 138 3.63 -17.23 -8.07
C GLY A 138 5.16 -17.08 -8.09
N PHE A 139 5.72 -16.40 -7.11
CA PHE A 139 7.17 -16.24 -7.00
C PHE A 139 7.93 -17.39 -6.34
N ARG A 140 7.21 -18.39 -5.75
CA ARG A 140 7.86 -19.50 -5.03
C ARG A 140 8.88 -20.27 -5.87
N HIS A 141 8.68 -20.33 -7.19
CA HIS A 141 9.57 -21.00 -8.14
C HIS A 141 10.60 -20.05 -8.77
N ASN A 142 10.50 -18.75 -8.51
CA ASN A 142 11.38 -17.72 -9.08
C ASN A 142 12.04 -16.90 -7.98
N GLN A 143 12.91 -17.54 -7.19
CA GLN A 143 13.52 -16.96 -6.00
C GLN A 143 14.37 -15.71 -6.28
N ASP A 144 14.86 -15.53 -7.51
CA ASP A 144 15.70 -14.38 -7.87
C ASP A 144 14.87 -13.11 -8.10
N GLU A 145 13.65 -13.23 -8.65
CA GLU A 145 12.79 -12.09 -8.94
C GLU A 145 12.01 -11.60 -7.71
N PHE A 146 11.74 -12.47 -6.75
CA PHE A 146 10.90 -12.17 -5.61
C PHE A 146 11.45 -11.03 -4.72
N PRO A 147 12.73 -11.04 -4.32
CA PRO A 147 13.30 -9.92 -3.56
C PRO A 147 13.27 -8.59 -4.31
N GLU A 148 13.44 -8.62 -5.65
CA GLU A 148 13.32 -7.41 -6.45
C GLU A 148 11.89 -6.90 -6.50
N PHE A 149 10.90 -7.78 -6.61
CA PHE A 149 9.50 -7.40 -6.56
C PHE A 149 9.14 -6.76 -5.20
N ALA A 150 9.58 -7.33 -4.08
CA ALA A 150 9.36 -6.74 -2.75
C ALA A 150 9.97 -5.32 -2.63
N LYS A 151 11.18 -5.11 -3.19
CA LYS A 151 11.81 -3.77 -3.25
C LYS A 151 11.03 -2.80 -4.14
N ILE A 152 10.47 -3.27 -5.25
CA ILE A 152 9.60 -2.45 -6.11
C ILE A 152 8.38 -1.97 -5.33
N GLN A 153 7.71 -2.90 -4.64
CA GLN A 153 6.54 -2.55 -3.82
C GLN A 153 6.91 -1.56 -2.69
N LEU A 154 8.06 -1.73 -2.07
CA LEU A 154 8.57 -0.76 -1.09
C LEU A 154 8.84 0.61 -1.73
N ASN A 155 9.45 0.68 -2.91
CA ASN A 155 9.69 1.93 -3.63
C ASN A 155 8.37 2.66 -3.95
N ILE A 156 7.33 1.91 -4.33
CA ILE A 156 5.98 2.47 -4.56
C ILE A 156 5.45 3.10 -3.26
N GLN A 157 5.55 2.41 -2.13
CA GLN A 157 5.13 2.92 -0.83
C GLN A 157 5.94 4.14 -0.38
N GLN A 158 7.20 4.21 -0.75
CA GLN A 158 8.08 5.36 -0.49
C GLN A 158 7.89 6.52 -1.48
N ASN A 159 6.94 6.40 -2.42
CA ASN A 159 6.73 7.36 -3.50
C ASN A 159 7.97 7.61 -4.39
N LYS A 160 8.87 6.62 -4.47
CA LYS A 160 10.03 6.59 -5.38
C LYS A 160 9.60 6.06 -6.74
N ARG A 161 8.75 6.85 -7.41
CA ARG A 161 8.04 6.38 -8.62
C ARG A 161 8.98 6.04 -9.77
N THR A 162 9.99 6.86 -10.02
CA THR A 162 10.96 6.64 -11.10
C THR A 162 11.70 5.32 -10.90
N GLU A 163 12.23 5.09 -9.70
CA GLU A 163 12.93 3.84 -9.37
C GLU A 163 11.99 2.63 -9.43
N ALA A 164 10.72 2.81 -9.08
CA ALA A 164 9.73 1.74 -9.19
C ALA A 164 9.43 1.41 -10.65
N LEU A 165 9.25 2.42 -11.52
CA LEU A 165 9.00 2.24 -12.95
C LEU A 165 10.16 1.51 -13.63
N ASP A 166 11.40 1.99 -13.43
CA ASP A 166 12.59 1.38 -14.02
C ASP A 166 12.73 -0.09 -13.62
N LYS A 167 12.44 -0.41 -12.37
CA LYS A 167 12.52 -1.78 -11.87
C LYS A 167 11.34 -2.67 -12.31
N LEU A 168 10.13 -2.12 -12.44
CA LEU A 168 8.99 -2.88 -12.97
C LEU A 168 9.27 -3.38 -14.37
N GLU A 169 9.95 -2.58 -15.21
CA GLU A 169 10.31 -2.97 -16.56
C GLU A 169 11.20 -4.21 -16.59
N THR A 170 12.05 -4.43 -15.61
CA THR A 170 12.93 -5.62 -15.55
C THR A 170 12.15 -6.91 -15.34
N LEU A 171 10.92 -6.85 -14.85
CA LEU A 171 10.04 -8.00 -14.60
C LEU A 171 8.99 -8.20 -15.72
N PHE A 172 9.00 -7.40 -16.78
CA PHE A 172 8.07 -7.57 -17.91
C PHE A 172 8.29 -8.87 -18.69
N ASP A 173 9.50 -9.39 -18.67
CA ASP A 173 9.89 -10.62 -19.34
C ASP A 173 10.02 -11.81 -18.37
N SER A 174 9.42 -11.69 -17.19
CA SER A 174 9.32 -12.80 -16.23
C SER A 174 8.69 -14.04 -16.88
N ASN A 175 9.24 -15.21 -16.56
CA ASN A 175 8.68 -16.48 -17.01
C ASN A 175 7.30 -16.77 -16.39
N GLU A 176 6.98 -16.11 -15.27
CA GLU A 176 5.67 -16.16 -14.63
C GLU A 176 4.76 -15.09 -15.24
N ILE A 177 3.89 -15.55 -16.16
CA ILE A 177 2.98 -14.68 -16.92
C ILE A 177 2.15 -13.75 -16.01
N TYR A 178 1.69 -14.27 -14.87
CA TYR A 178 0.93 -13.50 -13.89
C TYR A 178 1.75 -12.31 -13.34
N ILE A 179 3.02 -12.53 -13.05
CA ILE A 179 3.94 -11.51 -12.54
C ILE A 179 4.23 -10.46 -13.61
N ALA A 180 4.53 -10.90 -14.83
CA ALA A 180 4.78 -9.99 -15.95
C ALA A 180 3.60 -9.06 -16.21
N ASP A 181 2.38 -9.61 -16.24
CA ASP A 181 1.15 -8.83 -16.47
C ASP A 181 0.85 -7.90 -15.29
N MET A 182 1.04 -8.37 -14.04
CA MET A 182 0.90 -7.53 -12.85
C MET A 182 1.86 -6.36 -12.86
N CYS A 183 3.13 -6.59 -13.19
CA CYS A 183 4.14 -5.52 -13.27
C CYS A 183 3.80 -4.51 -14.38
N ARG A 184 3.31 -4.96 -15.54
CA ARG A 184 2.82 -4.06 -16.60
C ARG A 184 1.62 -3.23 -16.14
N TYR A 185 0.68 -3.85 -15.45
CA TYR A 185 -0.48 -3.14 -14.92
C TYR A 185 -0.10 -2.08 -13.88
N GLN A 186 0.78 -2.43 -12.94
CA GLN A 186 1.30 -1.48 -11.95
C GLN A 186 2.08 -0.33 -12.61
N HIS A 187 2.90 -0.63 -13.63
CA HIS A 187 3.61 0.39 -14.39
C HIS A 187 2.62 1.33 -15.08
N ALA A 188 1.59 0.80 -15.74
CA ALA A 188 0.55 1.60 -16.37
C ALA A 188 -0.17 2.51 -15.34
N TRP A 189 -0.46 1.99 -14.16
CA TRP A 189 -1.05 2.79 -13.08
C TRP A 189 -0.13 3.94 -12.63
N LEU A 190 1.17 3.67 -12.44
CA LEU A 190 2.13 4.68 -12.01
C LEU A 190 2.35 5.77 -13.07
N THR A 191 2.38 5.41 -14.36
CA THR A 191 2.50 6.37 -15.47
C THR A 191 1.23 7.21 -15.61
N PHE A 192 0.05 6.61 -15.40
CA PHE A 192 -1.21 7.37 -15.37
C PHE A 192 -1.21 8.44 -14.28
N LEU A 193 -0.69 8.12 -13.09
CA LEU A 193 -0.55 9.09 -11.98
C LEU A 193 0.46 10.22 -12.26
N GLN A 194 1.23 10.11 -13.35
CA GLN A 194 2.16 11.15 -13.83
C GLN A 194 1.63 11.89 -15.07
N ASP A 195 0.35 11.72 -15.40
CA ASP A 195 -0.30 12.25 -16.59
C ASP A 195 0.32 11.75 -17.93
N GLU A 196 1.05 10.62 -17.90
CA GLU A 196 1.66 10.00 -19.07
C GLU A 196 0.70 9.03 -19.78
N THR A 197 -0.41 9.55 -20.26
CA THR A 197 -1.52 8.75 -20.80
C THR A 197 -1.12 7.83 -21.97
N ASP A 198 -0.24 8.26 -22.85
CA ASP A 198 0.20 7.43 -23.99
C ASP A 198 1.05 6.25 -23.53
N SER A 199 1.99 6.45 -22.60
CA SER A 199 2.76 5.39 -21.98
C SER A 199 1.85 4.38 -21.26
N THR A 200 0.88 4.87 -20.52
CA THR A 200 -0.15 4.06 -19.86
C THR A 200 -0.88 3.14 -20.85
N LYS A 201 -1.41 3.68 -21.94
CA LYS A 201 -2.12 2.91 -22.97
C LYS A 201 -1.23 1.85 -23.62
N ILE A 202 0.03 2.18 -23.88
CA ILE A 202 1.01 1.23 -24.45
C ILE A 202 1.20 0.03 -23.50
N GLN A 203 1.37 0.24 -22.21
CA GLN A 203 1.58 -0.85 -21.27
C GLN A 203 0.32 -1.70 -21.10
N LEU A 204 -0.86 -1.08 -20.98
CA LEU A 204 -2.12 -1.82 -20.89
C LEU A 204 -2.37 -2.70 -22.13
N SER A 205 -2.01 -2.22 -23.33
CA SER A 205 -2.19 -2.98 -24.58
C SER A 205 -1.29 -4.21 -24.68
N LYS A 206 -0.21 -4.29 -23.90
CA LYS A 206 0.71 -5.43 -23.86
C LYS A 206 0.24 -6.56 -22.92
N ILE A 207 -0.79 -6.31 -22.10
CA ILE A 207 -1.37 -7.32 -21.22
C ILE A 207 -2.39 -8.12 -22.02
N VAL A 208 -1.91 -9.19 -22.67
CA VAL A 208 -2.69 -10.00 -23.63
C VAL A 208 -3.00 -11.41 -23.13
N ASN A 209 -2.34 -11.84 -22.05
CA ASN A 209 -2.50 -13.17 -21.49
C ASN A 209 -3.85 -13.31 -20.77
N GLU A 210 -4.31 -14.56 -20.58
CA GLU A 210 -5.55 -14.87 -19.88
C GLU A 210 -5.34 -14.78 -18.35
N THR A 211 -4.94 -13.63 -17.87
CA THR A 211 -4.80 -13.30 -16.45
C THR A 211 -5.90 -12.30 -16.05
N ILE A 212 -6.14 -12.17 -14.74
CA ILE A 212 -7.07 -11.14 -14.21
C ILE A 212 -6.66 -9.73 -14.66
N PHE A 213 -5.38 -9.48 -14.85
CA PHE A 213 -4.87 -8.17 -15.28
C PHE A 213 -5.31 -7.78 -16.68
N ARG A 214 -5.64 -8.73 -17.55
CA ARG A 214 -6.21 -8.43 -18.88
C ARG A 214 -7.57 -7.76 -18.78
N GLU A 215 -8.44 -8.27 -17.94
CA GLU A 215 -9.76 -7.65 -17.73
C GLU A 215 -9.63 -6.28 -17.06
N LEU A 216 -8.80 -6.18 -16.03
CA LEU A 216 -8.50 -4.91 -15.37
C LEU A 216 -7.90 -3.89 -16.33
N ALA A 217 -7.02 -4.32 -17.24
CA ALA A 217 -6.42 -3.45 -18.25
C ALA A 217 -7.46 -2.93 -19.24
N HIS A 218 -8.43 -3.75 -19.66
CA HIS A 218 -9.53 -3.32 -20.53
C HIS A 218 -10.42 -2.29 -19.85
N ILE A 219 -10.78 -2.52 -18.58
CA ILE A 219 -11.57 -1.57 -17.78
C ILE A 219 -10.83 -0.24 -17.64
N PHE A 220 -9.57 -0.29 -17.22
CA PHE A 220 -8.75 0.90 -17.04
C PHE A 220 -8.53 1.68 -18.34
N HIS A 221 -8.31 0.97 -19.44
CA HIS A 221 -8.19 1.60 -20.75
C HIS A 221 -9.49 2.34 -21.16
N ALA A 222 -10.65 1.74 -20.89
CA ALA A 222 -11.93 2.39 -21.15
C ALA A 222 -12.12 3.64 -20.29
N GLU A 223 -11.80 3.58 -18.99
CA GLU A 223 -11.87 4.73 -18.07
C GLU A 223 -10.97 5.89 -18.54
N ILE A 224 -9.77 5.60 -19.05
CA ILE A 224 -8.89 6.63 -19.61
C ILE A 224 -9.52 7.31 -20.83
N LEU A 225 -10.23 6.57 -21.67
CA LEU A 225 -10.90 7.13 -22.85
C LEU A 225 -12.07 8.04 -22.49
N ASP A 226 -12.76 7.75 -21.41
CA ASP A 226 -13.88 8.59 -20.92
C ASP A 226 -13.37 9.85 -20.17
N TYR A 227 -12.10 9.86 -19.73
CA TYR A 227 -11.49 10.97 -18.99
C TYR A 227 -10.89 12.06 -19.90
N ILE A 228 -10.63 11.74 -21.19
CA ILE A 228 -10.06 12.64 -22.19
C ILE A 228 -11.15 13.26 -23.04
#